data_6db539b7e3f54b7671500ca93676dabd
#
_entry.id   6db539b7e3f54b7671500ca93676dabd
#
_cell.length_a   1.000
_cell.length_b   1.000
_cell.length_c   1.000
_cell.angle_alpha   90.00
_cell.angle_beta   90.00
_cell.angle_gamma   90.00
#
_symmetry.space_group_name_H-M   'P 1'
#
loop_
_entity.id
_entity.type
_entity.pdbx_description
1 polymer ?
#
loop_
_entity_poly.entity_id
_entity_poly.type
_entity_poly.pdbx_seq_one_letter_code
_entity_poly.pdbx_strand_id
1 'polypeptide(L)'
;MAKLVFGMNQSLDGYVDHERFAPGPNLFRHWIEHVRGLAGSVYGRRMYEIMRYWDEDHPEWTAEHQVFAAAWRRQPKWVVSRSLKSVGPNATLVDGNLEALIRGLKARLDGEITVSGPDLAQSLTDLGLIDEYRLYFHPVVLGHGKPFFAGARPRLRLVASDQIDEDTIRLTYVPA
;
A
#
# COMPACT_ATOMS: atom_id res chain seq x y z
N MET A 1 -11.77 -15.49 4.27
CA MET A 1 -11.45 -14.88 2.96
C MET A 1 -10.84 -13.51 3.19
N ALA A 2 -9.68 -13.26 2.61
CA ALA A 2 -8.99 -12.00 2.82
C ALA A 2 -9.65 -10.84 2.08
N LYS A 3 -9.50 -9.64 2.65
CA LYS A 3 -9.93 -8.36 2.07
C LYS A 3 -8.73 -7.69 1.38
N LEU A 4 -8.93 -7.20 0.16
CA LEU A 4 -7.92 -6.43 -0.57
C LEU A 4 -8.14 -4.95 -0.34
N VAL A 5 -7.11 -4.28 0.19
CA VAL A 5 -7.14 -2.87 0.58
C VAL A 5 -6.12 -2.07 -0.22
N PHE A 6 -6.55 -0.98 -0.82
CA PHE A 6 -5.67 0.01 -1.40
C PHE A 6 -5.61 1.24 -0.49
N GLY A 7 -4.43 1.51 0.07
CA GLY A 7 -4.22 2.66 0.93
C GLY A 7 -2.87 3.31 0.68
N MET A 8 -2.84 4.63 0.58
CA MET A 8 -1.60 5.40 0.40
C MET A 8 -1.70 6.77 1.06
N ASN A 9 -0.53 7.27 1.45
CA ASN A 9 -0.35 8.67 1.78
C ASN A 9 -0.54 9.53 0.53
N GLN A 10 -1.20 10.67 0.67
CA GLN A 10 -1.38 11.61 -0.44
C GLN A 10 -1.41 13.06 0.05
N SER A 11 -1.17 13.97 -0.89
CA SER A 11 -1.38 15.40 -0.67
C SER A 11 -2.87 15.73 -0.59
N LEU A 12 -3.20 16.94 -0.14
CA LEU A 12 -4.60 17.42 -0.11
C LEU A 12 -5.23 17.46 -1.49
N ASP A 13 -4.43 17.64 -2.53
CA ASP A 13 -4.88 17.65 -3.93
C ASP A 13 -4.74 16.30 -4.65
N GLY A 14 -4.47 15.21 -3.92
CA GLY A 14 -4.65 13.83 -4.39
C GLY A 14 -3.42 13.16 -5.03
N TYR A 15 -2.22 13.64 -4.78
CA TYR A 15 -0.99 13.07 -5.34
C TYR A 15 -0.24 12.21 -4.32
N VAL A 16 0.27 11.06 -4.76
CA VAL A 16 0.92 10.04 -3.92
C VAL A 16 2.44 10.01 -4.07
N ASP A 17 3.06 11.14 -4.37
CA ASP A 17 4.51 11.24 -4.50
C ASP A 17 5.21 10.92 -3.18
N HIS A 18 5.75 9.70 -3.08
CA HIS A 18 6.23 9.08 -1.85
C HIS A 18 7.33 9.90 -1.15
N GLU A 19 8.19 10.55 -1.91
CA GLU A 19 9.32 11.32 -1.38
C GLU A 19 8.90 12.64 -0.71
N ARG A 20 7.65 13.05 -0.88
CA ARG A 20 7.13 14.33 -0.38
C ARG A 20 6.47 14.22 0.99
N PHE A 21 6.38 13.02 1.56
CA PHE A 21 5.72 12.78 2.83
C PHE A 21 6.70 12.19 3.85
N ALA A 22 6.88 12.89 4.97
CA ALA A 22 7.58 12.37 6.13
C ALA A 22 6.54 12.05 7.21
N PRO A 23 6.35 10.79 7.61
CA PRO A 23 5.38 10.46 8.64
C PRO A 23 5.83 11.00 10.01
N GLY A 24 4.90 11.62 10.73
CA GLY A 24 5.08 11.92 12.15
C GLY A 24 5.13 10.64 12.99
N PRO A 25 5.47 10.75 14.30
CA PRO A 25 5.65 9.57 15.15
C PRO A 25 4.42 8.68 15.26
N ASN A 26 3.24 9.27 15.36
CA ASN A 26 1.98 8.51 15.49
C ASN A 26 1.63 7.80 14.19
N LEU A 27 1.82 8.46 13.05
CA LEU A 27 1.60 7.86 11.74
C LEU A 27 2.59 6.72 11.50
N PHE A 28 3.85 6.88 11.90
CA PHE A 28 4.85 5.82 11.72
C PHE A 28 4.51 4.58 12.57
N ARG A 29 4.08 4.75 13.82
CA ARG A 29 3.58 3.66 14.66
C ARG A 29 2.35 2.99 14.05
N HIS A 30 1.44 3.79 13.49
CA HIS A 30 0.29 3.26 12.76
C HIS A 30 0.73 2.33 11.62
N TRP A 31 1.73 2.72 10.83
CA TRP A 31 2.25 1.87 9.76
C TRP A 31 2.93 0.60 10.28
N ILE A 32 3.63 0.66 11.40
CA ILE A 32 4.20 -0.54 12.03
C ILE A 32 3.09 -1.54 12.38
N GLU A 33 2.05 -1.09 13.06
CA GLU A 33 0.93 -1.96 13.45
C GLU A 33 0.15 -2.46 12.22
N HIS A 34 -0.03 -1.61 11.24
CA HIS A 34 -0.66 -1.98 9.98
C HIS A 34 0.09 -3.13 9.29
N VAL A 35 1.39 -2.97 9.09
CA VAL A 35 2.22 -3.99 8.43
C VAL A 35 2.24 -5.30 9.22
N ARG A 36 2.27 -5.23 10.55
CA ARG A 36 2.19 -6.42 11.40
C ARG A 36 0.90 -7.21 11.24
N GLY A 37 -0.19 -6.52 11.02
CA GLY A 37 -1.53 -7.12 10.91
C GLY A 37 -1.86 -7.68 9.52
N LEU A 38 -1.02 -7.46 8.52
CA LEU A 38 -1.31 -7.86 7.15
C LEU A 38 -1.04 -9.35 6.90
N ALA A 39 -1.92 -9.98 6.13
CA ALA A 39 -1.70 -11.31 5.57
C ALA A 39 -0.65 -11.30 4.45
N GLY A 40 -0.45 -10.15 3.79
CA GLY A 40 0.55 -9.95 2.77
C GLY A 40 0.37 -8.65 1.99
N SER A 41 1.28 -8.41 1.06
CA SER A 41 1.25 -7.22 0.20
C SER A 41 1.45 -7.57 -1.27
N VAL A 42 0.70 -6.90 -2.13
CA VAL A 42 0.86 -6.97 -3.58
C VAL A 42 1.43 -5.65 -4.06
N TYR A 43 2.57 -5.71 -4.72
CA TYR A 43 3.31 -4.53 -5.20
C TYR A 43 3.34 -4.48 -6.72
N GLY A 44 3.18 -3.28 -7.26
CA GLY A 44 3.73 -2.97 -8.57
C GLY A 44 5.26 -2.81 -8.49
N ARG A 45 5.94 -2.86 -9.63
CA ARG A 45 7.41 -2.79 -9.70
C ARG A 45 7.99 -1.59 -8.95
N ARG A 46 7.50 -0.38 -9.26
CA ARG A 46 8.06 0.87 -8.71
C ARG A 46 7.97 0.92 -7.19
N MET A 47 6.80 0.59 -6.63
CA MET A 47 6.63 0.59 -5.18
C MET A 47 7.47 -0.47 -4.50
N TYR A 48 7.60 -1.65 -5.12
CA TYR A 48 8.48 -2.68 -4.59
C TYR A 48 9.95 -2.22 -4.58
N GLU A 49 10.42 -1.60 -5.64
CA GLU A 49 11.79 -1.06 -5.71
C GLU A 49 12.06 -0.02 -4.62
N ILE A 50 11.09 0.82 -4.30
CA ILE A 50 11.16 1.78 -3.17
C ILE A 50 11.21 1.03 -1.83
N MET A 51 10.32 0.06 -1.63
CA MET A 51 10.19 -0.64 -0.35
C MET A 51 11.33 -1.62 -0.07
N ARG A 52 12.09 -2.04 -1.06
CA ARG A 52 13.30 -2.86 -0.88
C ARG A 52 14.36 -2.20 -0.01
N TYR A 53 14.28 -0.89 0.20
CA TYR A 53 15.07 -0.20 1.20
C TYR A 53 15.06 -0.89 2.56
N TRP A 54 13.95 -1.54 2.91
CA TRP A 54 13.78 -2.23 4.20
C TRP A 54 14.38 -3.63 4.24
N ASP A 55 14.88 -4.16 3.14
CA ASP A 55 15.54 -5.48 3.11
C ASP A 55 16.89 -5.49 3.81
N GLU A 56 17.57 -4.35 3.87
CA GLU A 56 18.90 -4.22 4.45
C GLU A 56 18.89 -3.25 5.64
N ASP A 57 19.76 -3.51 6.62
CA ASP A 57 19.92 -2.62 7.77
C ASP A 57 20.67 -1.35 7.38
N HIS A 58 20.27 -0.23 7.97
CA HIS A 58 20.92 1.07 7.77
C HIS A 58 21.39 1.63 9.12
N PRO A 59 22.65 2.17 9.20
CA PRO A 59 23.23 2.63 10.47
C PRO A 59 22.46 3.78 11.13
N GLU A 60 21.76 4.59 10.34
CA GLU A 60 20.99 5.75 10.82
C GLU A 60 19.63 5.38 11.41
N TRP A 61 19.22 4.12 11.36
CA TRP A 61 17.91 3.71 11.82
C TRP A 61 17.74 3.80 13.33
N THR A 62 16.58 4.31 13.74
CA THR A 62 16.11 4.22 15.13
C THR A 62 15.59 2.81 15.43
N ALA A 63 15.28 2.54 16.71
CA ALA A 63 14.64 1.28 17.10
C ALA A 63 13.30 1.07 16.39
N GLU A 64 12.51 2.12 16.17
CA GLU A 64 11.23 2.03 15.45
C GLU A 64 11.41 1.65 13.97
N HIS A 65 12.44 2.17 13.31
CA HIS A 65 12.79 1.77 11.94
C HIS A 65 13.12 0.27 11.88
N GLN A 66 13.88 -0.23 12.83
CA GLN A 66 14.21 -1.66 12.91
C GLN A 66 12.98 -2.53 13.12
N VAL A 67 12.04 -2.07 13.94
CA VAL A 67 10.76 -2.77 14.16
C VAL A 67 9.93 -2.82 12.88
N PHE A 68 9.85 -1.72 12.16
CA PHE A 68 9.16 -1.67 10.86
C PHE A 68 9.82 -2.63 9.87
N ALA A 69 11.14 -2.56 9.73
CA ALA A 69 11.88 -3.43 8.82
C ALA A 69 11.66 -4.91 9.12
N ALA A 70 11.67 -5.30 10.39
CA ALA A 70 11.41 -6.68 10.80
C ALA A 70 9.99 -7.14 10.41
N ALA A 71 8.99 -6.28 10.63
CA ALA A 71 7.61 -6.56 10.25
C ALA A 71 7.46 -6.69 8.74
N TRP A 72 8.05 -5.76 7.98
CA TRP A 72 8.00 -5.76 6.52
C TRP A 72 8.70 -6.99 5.92
N ARG A 73 9.88 -7.35 6.41
CA ARG A 73 10.63 -8.55 5.95
C ARG A 73 9.88 -9.85 6.16
N ARG A 74 9.13 -9.95 7.26
CA ARG A 74 8.35 -11.15 7.61
C ARG A 74 7.11 -11.31 6.74
N GLN A 75 6.58 -10.23 6.23
CA GLN A 75 5.34 -10.21 5.46
C GLN A 75 5.52 -10.87 4.09
N PRO A 76 4.64 -11.80 3.67
CA PRO A 76 4.63 -12.31 2.30
C PRO A 76 4.34 -11.19 1.30
N LYS A 77 5.07 -11.19 0.19
CA LYS A 77 4.97 -10.17 -0.86
C LYS A 77 4.82 -10.82 -2.24
N TRP A 78 3.95 -10.26 -3.05
CA TRP A 78 3.79 -10.63 -4.45
C TRP A 78 4.07 -9.39 -5.30
N VAL A 79 5.03 -9.50 -6.21
CA VAL A 79 5.47 -8.40 -7.05
C VAL A 79 5.01 -8.65 -8.47
N VAL A 80 4.07 -7.82 -8.93
CA VAL A 80 3.51 -7.92 -10.28
C VAL A 80 4.37 -7.12 -11.23
N SER A 81 5.14 -7.80 -12.07
CA SER A 81 6.02 -7.17 -13.03
C SER A 81 6.39 -8.14 -14.17
N ARG A 82 6.44 -7.61 -15.38
CA ARG A 82 6.95 -8.33 -16.56
C ARG A 82 8.42 -8.04 -16.84
N SER A 83 8.97 -7.00 -16.22
CA SER A 83 10.32 -6.49 -16.50
C SER A 83 11.33 -6.81 -15.41
N LEU A 84 10.91 -7.03 -14.16
CA LEU A 84 11.80 -7.51 -13.10
C LEU A 84 12.19 -8.96 -13.37
N LYS A 85 13.47 -9.26 -13.16
CA LYS A 85 14.02 -10.62 -13.32
C LYS A 85 14.14 -11.37 -12.03
N SER A 86 14.21 -10.65 -10.91
CA SER A 86 14.35 -11.24 -9.57
C SER A 86 13.75 -10.34 -8.50
N VAL A 87 13.41 -10.94 -7.39
CA VAL A 87 12.91 -10.26 -6.19
C VAL A 87 13.68 -10.73 -4.96
N GLY A 88 13.60 -9.98 -3.88
CA GLY A 88 14.28 -10.27 -2.63
C GLY A 88 13.62 -11.36 -1.80
N PRO A 89 14.08 -11.52 -0.53
CA PRO A 89 13.54 -12.51 0.38
C PRO A 89 12.05 -12.32 0.64
N ASN A 90 11.34 -13.44 0.85
CA ASN A 90 9.92 -13.48 1.16
C ASN A 90 9.04 -12.72 0.15
N ALA A 91 9.50 -12.64 -1.09
CA ALA A 91 8.78 -12.04 -2.21
C ALA A 91 8.67 -13.05 -3.35
N THR A 92 7.56 -13.02 -4.06
CA THR A 92 7.28 -13.87 -5.21
C THR A 92 7.05 -12.98 -6.42
N LEU A 93 7.82 -13.19 -7.48
CA LEU A 93 7.62 -12.49 -8.75
C LEU A 93 6.43 -13.11 -9.50
N VAL A 94 5.53 -12.25 -9.96
CA VAL A 94 4.32 -12.66 -10.68
C VAL A 94 4.27 -11.91 -12.01
N ASP A 95 4.29 -12.64 -13.12
CA ASP A 95 4.19 -12.11 -14.49
C ASP A 95 2.92 -12.55 -15.21
N GLY A 96 2.06 -13.28 -14.52
CA GLY A 96 0.87 -13.91 -15.09
C GLY A 96 -0.42 -13.11 -14.90
N ASN A 97 -1.53 -13.86 -14.82
CA ASN A 97 -2.88 -13.31 -14.71
C ASN A 97 -3.11 -12.68 -13.34
N LEU A 98 -3.23 -11.36 -13.30
CA LEU A 98 -3.44 -10.57 -12.09
C LEU A 98 -4.75 -10.93 -11.38
N GLU A 99 -5.83 -11.08 -12.14
CA GLU A 99 -7.15 -11.44 -11.55
C GLU A 99 -7.09 -12.80 -10.86
N ALA A 100 -6.52 -13.81 -11.51
CA ALA A 100 -6.38 -15.15 -10.94
C ALA A 100 -5.51 -15.14 -9.68
N LEU A 101 -4.42 -14.36 -9.68
CA LEU A 101 -3.57 -14.18 -8.50
C LEU A 101 -4.39 -13.65 -7.33
N ILE A 102 -5.06 -12.53 -7.52
CA ILE A 102 -5.79 -11.86 -6.42
C ILE A 102 -6.95 -12.72 -5.92
N ARG A 103 -7.72 -13.33 -6.81
CA ARG A 103 -8.81 -14.24 -6.40
C ARG A 103 -8.27 -15.42 -5.60
N GLY A 104 -7.14 -15.99 -6.01
CA GLY A 104 -6.47 -17.07 -5.30
C GLY A 104 -5.96 -16.65 -3.91
N LEU A 105 -5.36 -15.48 -3.80
CA LEU A 105 -4.89 -14.94 -2.52
C LEU A 105 -6.07 -14.69 -1.57
N LYS A 106 -7.13 -14.06 -2.04
CA LYS A 106 -8.33 -13.79 -1.23
C LYS A 106 -8.99 -15.08 -0.74
N ALA A 107 -8.98 -16.13 -1.55
CA ALA A 107 -9.60 -17.41 -1.18
C ALA A 107 -8.82 -18.19 -0.11
N ARG A 108 -7.48 -18.13 -0.16
CA ARG A 108 -6.62 -18.96 0.73
C ARG A 108 -6.07 -18.24 1.96
N LEU A 109 -6.17 -16.91 2.00
CA LEU A 109 -5.69 -16.11 3.13
C LEU A 109 -6.86 -15.52 3.90
N ASP A 110 -6.63 -15.21 5.16
CA ASP A 110 -7.55 -14.47 6.02
C ASP A 110 -6.93 -13.15 6.44
N GLY A 111 -7.77 -12.15 6.75
CA GLY A 111 -7.33 -10.83 7.16
C GLY A 111 -7.21 -9.86 5.99
N GLU A 112 -6.21 -9.02 6.00
CA GLU A 112 -6.01 -7.98 4.99
C GLU A 112 -4.79 -8.26 4.12
N ILE A 113 -4.97 -8.03 2.83
CA ILE A 113 -3.89 -7.94 1.84
C ILE A 113 -3.88 -6.51 1.34
N THR A 114 -2.72 -5.84 1.33
CA THR A 114 -2.62 -4.53 0.71
C THR A 114 -2.18 -4.62 -0.73
N VAL A 115 -2.65 -3.66 -1.53
CA VAL A 115 -2.08 -3.38 -2.84
C VAL A 115 -1.36 -2.03 -2.76
N SER A 116 -0.17 -1.94 -3.32
CA SER A 116 0.64 -0.72 -3.33
C SER A 116 1.05 -0.36 -4.75
N GLY A 117 0.74 0.87 -5.11
CA GLY A 117 0.98 1.43 -6.44
C GLY A 117 -0.32 1.80 -7.15
N PRO A 118 -0.49 3.09 -7.56
CA PRO A 118 -1.73 3.56 -8.17
C PRO A 118 -2.09 2.85 -9.49
N ASP A 119 -1.10 2.52 -10.31
CA ASP A 119 -1.36 1.86 -11.60
C ASP A 119 -1.86 0.43 -11.42
N LEU A 120 -1.26 -0.31 -10.49
CA LEU A 120 -1.73 -1.65 -10.13
C LEU A 120 -3.13 -1.59 -9.52
N ALA A 121 -3.37 -0.63 -8.62
CA ALA A 121 -4.67 -0.42 -8.01
C ALA A 121 -5.73 -0.02 -9.03
N GLN A 122 -5.37 0.74 -10.07
CA GLN A 122 -6.29 1.04 -11.17
C GLN A 122 -6.78 -0.25 -11.84
N SER A 123 -5.85 -1.11 -12.24
CA SER A 123 -6.21 -2.38 -12.89
C SER A 123 -7.12 -3.23 -12.01
N LEU A 124 -6.85 -3.28 -10.71
CA LEU A 124 -7.65 -4.03 -9.75
C LEU A 124 -9.00 -3.39 -9.46
N THR A 125 -9.09 -2.06 -9.51
CA THR A 125 -10.36 -1.32 -9.43
C THR A 125 -11.25 -1.63 -10.63
N ASP A 126 -10.67 -1.63 -11.83
CA ASP A 126 -11.41 -1.94 -13.06
C ASP A 126 -11.94 -3.38 -13.07
N LEU A 127 -11.23 -4.30 -12.41
CA LEU A 127 -11.67 -5.69 -12.21
C LEU A 127 -12.66 -5.88 -11.05
N GLY A 128 -12.95 -4.81 -10.29
CA GLY A 128 -13.83 -4.89 -9.13
C GLY A 128 -13.28 -5.72 -7.96
N LEU A 129 -11.96 -5.80 -7.82
CA LEU A 129 -11.31 -6.67 -6.83
C LEU A 129 -10.89 -5.96 -5.54
N ILE A 130 -10.86 -4.64 -5.51
CA ILE A 130 -10.53 -3.87 -4.30
C ILE A 130 -11.78 -3.74 -3.42
N ASP A 131 -11.64 -4.17 -2.16
CA ASP A 131 -12.72 -4.14 -1.19
C ASP A 131 -12.78 -2.83 -0.39
N GLU A 132 -11.64 -2.15 -0.26
CA GLU A 132 -11.56 -0.94 0.57
C GLU A 132 -10.45 -0.01 0.08
N TYR A 133 -10.71 1.29 0.14
CA TYR A 133 -9.78 2.36 -0.20
C TYR A 133 -9.53 3.21 1.04
N ARG A 134 -8.25 3.43 1.39
CA ARG A 134 -7.83 4.25 2.54
C ARG A 134 -6.95 5.41 2.05
N LEU A 135 -7.45 6.62 2.20
CA LEU A 135 -6.80 7.83 1.75
C LEU A 135 -6.23 8.56 2.97
N TYR A 136 -4.91 8.62 3.07
CA TYR A 136 -4.21 9.31 4.16
C TYR A 136 -3.79 10.68 3.66
N PHE A 137 -4.54 11.71 4.06
CA PHE A 137 -4.29 13.09 3.63
C PHE A 137 -3.26 13.77 4.52
N HIS A 138 -2.18 14.23 3.91
CA HIS A 138 -1.15 15.05 4.53
C HIS A 138 -1.38 16.54 4.24
N PRO A 139 -0.94 17.45 5.14
CA PRO A 139 -1.21 18.88 5.03
C PRO A 139 -0.29 19.56 4.00
N VAL A 140 -0.29 19.07 2.78
CA VAL A 140 0.59 19.52 1.71
C VAL A 140 -0.19 19.56 0.39
N VAL A 141 0.10 20.55 -0.45
CA VAL A 141 -0.43 20.70 -1.79
C VAL A 141 0.74 20.60 -2.77
N LEU A 142 0.70 19.62 -3.66
CA LEU A 142 1.80 19.36 -4.59
C LEU A 142 1.60 20.00 -5.97
N GLY A 143 0.35 20.18 -6.41
CA GLY A 143 0.00 20.75 -7.71
C GLY A 143 0.22 19.82 -8.90
N HIS A 144 1.02 18.79 -8.76
CA HIS A 144 1.32 17.78 -9.79
C HIS A 144 1.89 16.53 -9.13
N GLY A 145 1.98 15.45 -9.88
CA GLY A 145 2.54 14.18 -9.43
C GLY A 145 1.71 12.99 -9.87
N LYS A 146 1.89 11.87 -9.20
CA LYS A 146 1.14 10.64 -9.47
C LYS A 146 -0.19 10.68 -8.70
N PRO A 147 -1.35 10.66 -9.38
CA PRO A 147 -2.64 10.67 -8.69
C PRO A 147 -2.94 9.34 -8.00
N PHE A 148 -3.64 9.39 -6.88
CA PHE A 148 -4.09 8.21 -6.14
C PHE A 148 -4.94 7.28 -7.03
N PHE A 149 -5.89 7.84 -7.76
CA PHE A 149 -6.77 7.09 -8.66
C PHE A 149 -6.27 7.09 -10.11
N ALA A 150 -5.08 6.96 -10.42
CA ALA A 150 -4.39 6.83 -11.72
C ALA A 150 -5.26 6.59 -12.99
N GLY A 151 -6.47 7.19 -13.08
CA GLY A 151 -7.44 7.01 -14.16
C GLY A 151 -8.68 6.18 -13.79
N ALA A 152 -8.65 5.40 -12.72
CA ALA A 152 -9.82 4.69 -12.22
C ALA A 152 -10.88 5.66 -11.69
N ARG A 153 -12.16 5.34 -11.90
CA ARG A 153 -13.30 6.17 -11.46
C ARG A 153 -14.34 5.33 -10.73
N PRO A 154 -13.98 4.71 -9.59
CA PRO A 154 -14.92 3.89 -8.84
C PRO A 154 -16.00 4.75 -8.20
N ARG A 155 -17.20 4.16 -8.05
CA ARG A 155 -18.24 4.75 -7.19
C ARG A 155 -17.97 4.26 -5.78
N LEU A 156 -17.85 5.18 -4.83
CA LEU A 156 -17.43 4.90 -3.47
C LEU A 156 -18.41 5.44 -2.44
N ARG A 157 -18.47 4.76 -1.29
CA ARG A 157 -19.24 5.17 -0.13
C ARG A 157 -18.32 5.28 1.07
N LEU A 158 -18.35 6.42 1.77
CA LEU A 158 -17.57 6.67 2.97
C LEU A 158 -18.07 5.76 4.12
N VAL A 159 -17.15 5.10 4.80
CA VAL A 159 -17.45 4.23 5.95
C VAL A 159 -16.75 4.66 7.24
N ALA A 160 -15.64 5.38 7.15
CA ALA A 160 -14.94 5.89 8.32
C ALA A 160 -14.10 7.13 8.00
N SER A 161 -13.89 7.97 9.02
CA SER A 161 -12.93 9.07 8.99
C SER A 161 -12.21 9.11 10.34
N ASP A 162 -10.89 9.06 10.31
CA ASP A 162 -10.07 8.95 11.52
C ASP A 162 -8.91 9.94 11.47
N GLN A 163 -8.67 10.63 12.57
CA GLN A 163 -7.43 11.39 12.73
C GLN A 163 -6.32 10.42 13.16
N ILE A 164 -5.32 10.24 12.32
CA ILE A 164 -4.23 9.28 12.55
C ILE A 164 -3.05 9.97 13.24
N ASP A 165 -2.76 11.21 12.89
CA ASP A 165 -1.73 12.05 13.50
C ASP A 165 -2.25 13.47 13.60
N GLU A 166 -1.45 14.38 14.17
CA GLU A 166 -1.84 15.78 14.43
C GLU A 166 -2.45 16.45 13.19
N ASP A 167 -1.82 16.26 12.03
CA ASP A 167 -2.22 16.89 10.77
C ASP A 167 -2.60 15.89 9.67
N THR A 168 -2.82 14.62 10.02
CA THR A 168 -3.12 13.56 9.03
C THR A 168 -4.47 12.91 9.33
N ILE A 169 -5.36 12.96 8.36
CA ILE A 169 -6.66 12.28 8.41
C ILE A 169 -6.68 11.10 7.45
N ARG A 170 -7.29 9.99 7.89
CA ARG A 170 -7.59 8.86 7.00
C ARG A 170 -9.09 8.84 6.70
N LEU A 171 -9.43 8.81 5.42
CA LEU A 171 -10.76 8.51 4.94
C LEU A 171 -10.80 7.08 4.41
N THR A 172 -11.80 6.32 4.84
CA THR A 172 -11.99 4.94 4.41
C THR A 172 -13.27 4.82 3.60
N TYR A 173 -13.14 4.30 2.40
CA TYR A 173 -14.24 4.09 1.45
C TYR A 173 -14.35 2.63 1.03
N VAL A 174 -15.56 2.22 0.71
CA VAL A 174 -15.83 0.92 0.08
C VAL A 174 -16.55 1.15 -1.25
N PRO A 175 -16.50 0.20 -2.20
CA PRO A 175 -17.33 0.26 -3.41
C PRO A 175 -18.81 0.45 -3.06
N ALA A 176 -19.48 1.37 -3.79
CA ALA A 176 -20.87 1.73 -3.56
C ALA A 176 -21.82 0.80 -4.33
#